data_bae132451ce3696c057b402b877574df
#
_entry.id   bae132451ce3696c057b402b877574df
#
_cell.length_a   1.000
_cell.length_b   1.000
_cell.length_c   1.000
_cell.angle_alpha   90.00
_cell.angle_beta   90.00
_cell.angle_gamma   90.00
#
_symmetry.space_group_name_H-M   'P 1'
#
loop_
_entity.id
_entity.type
_entity.pdbx_description
1 polymer ?
#
loop_
_entity_poly.entity_id
_entity_poly.type
_entity_poly.pdbx_seq_one_letter_code
_entity_poly.pdbx_strand_id
1 'polypeptide(L)'
;MGVSIEPASPVIPSKDPRPLQSGLGIAYMAGGMFLFAAVDTMAKFLTETLHPLQVVWSRQLGLLLGVFILLAIKGTSVLATKNKKLQITRGGLAACSATLFIVAVSYVPLADAVAVSFVAPFIVTMLGAFVLREPVGIRRWIAVTIGFVGTLIVIRPGMGVIHPAVMLVLVAAICFALRQVVSRYLAGSDRTETTVAYTALVGSFILTIPLPFIWQWPTPGPVVVVLLVMAPCAALAELLVIKSLEVSQAVVVAPVQYSLLIWGTMYGYLVFGHLPDFWTWIGALIIVSTGVYTLHRERVVTRRRKAETQDA
;
A
#
# COMPACT_ATOMS: atom_id res chain seq x y z
N MET A 1 -41.82 -15.34 13.85
CA MET A 1 -41.48 -14.41 12.77
C MET A 1 -40.10 -14.78 12.23
N GLY A 2 -40.08 -15.55 11.15
CA GLY A 2 -38.83 -15.99 10.50
C GLY A 2 -38.31 -14.89 9.58
N VAL A 3 -37.12 -14.40 9.86
CA VAL A 3 -36.39 -13.50 8.97
C VAL A 3 -35.77 -14.36 7.87
N SER A 4 -36.35 -14.30 6.67
CA SER A 4 -35.78 -14.91 5.46
C SER A 4 -34.50 -14.14 5.11
N ILE A 5 -33.33 -14.75 5.27
CA ILE A 5 -32.08 -14.25 4.74
C ILE A 5 -32.08 -14.55 3.23
N GLU A 6 -32.36 -13.53 2.44
CA GLU A 6 -32.21 -13.59 0.98
C GLU A 6 -30.73 -13.86 0.64
N PRO A 7 -30.41 -14.84 -0.21
CA PRO A 7 -29.04 -15.07 -0.63
C PRO A 7 -28.54 -13.90 -1.44
N ALA A 8 -27.35 -13.39 -1.10
CA ALA A 8 -26.68 -12.29 -1.79
C ALA A 8 -26.64 -12.57 -3.30
N SER A 9 -27.17 -11.63 -4.08
CA SER A 9 -27.19 -11.70 -5.53
C SER A 9 -25.76 -11.91 -6.09
N PRO A 10 -25.58 -12.75 -7.12
CA PRO A 10 -24.26 -13.00 -7.71
C PRO A 10 -23.69 -11.68 -8.25
N VAL A 11 -22.44 -11.42 -7.89
CA VAL A 11 -21.65 -10.30 -8.43
C VAL A 11 -21.64 -10.44 -9.95
N ILE A 12 -22.39 -9.58 -10.64
CA ILE A 12 -22.40 -9.50 -12.10
C ILE A 12 -20.99 -9.03 -12.53
N PRO A 13 -20.24 -9.83 -13.31
CA PRO A 13 -18.97 -9.37 -13.85
C PRO A 13 -19.26 -8.19 -14.79
N SER A 14 -18.58 -7.07 -14.57
CA SER A 14 -18.69 -5.90 -15.44
C SER A 14 -18.40 -6.31 -16.89
N LYS A 15 -19.38 -6.07 -17.74
CA LYS A 15 -19.34 -6.30 -19.17
C LYS A 15 -18.46 -5.23 -19.82
N ASP A 16 -17.15 -5.45 -19.87
CA ASP A 16 -16.28 -4.70 -20.78
C ASP A 16 -15.12 -5.61 -21.22
N PRO A 17 -15.20 -6.22 -22.40
CA PRO A 17 -14.15 -7.10 -22.90
C PRO A 17 -13.06 -6.26 -23.59
N ARG A 18 -12.42 -5.34 -22.86
CA ARG A 18 -11.15 -4.82 -23.34
C ARG A 18 -10.13 -5.94 -23.23
N PRO A 19 -9.36 -6.23 -24.29
CA PRO A 19 -8.30 -7.21 -24.19
C PRO A 19 -7.36 -6.79 -23.09
N LEU A 20 -7.23 -7.66 -22.05
CA LEU A 20 -6.37 -7.41 -20.90
C LEU A 20 -4.93 -7.27 -21.39
N GLN A 21 -4.39 -6.06 -21.32
CA GLN A 21 -3.02 -5.75 -21.73
C GLN A 21 -2.07 -6.02 -20.56
N SER A 22 -1.82 -7.31 -20.28
CA SER A 22 -1.00 -7.71 -19.14
C SER A 22 0.40 -7.09 -19.15
N GLY A 23 1.02 -6.95 -20.33
CA GLY A 23 2.34 -6.30 -20.45
C GLY A 23 2.32 -4.82 -20.05
N LEU A 24 1.30 -4.08 -20.50
CA LEU A 24 1.13 -2.67 -20.14
C LEU A 24 0.82 -2.50 -18.64
N GLY A 25 -0.01 -3.39 -18.08
CA GLY A 25 -0.28 -3.41 -16.64
C GLY A 25 0.99 -3.65 -15.79
N ILE A 26 1.85 -4.57 -16.23
CA ILE A 26 3.14 -4.83 -15.58
C ILE A 26 4.04 -3.58 -15.67
N ALA A 27 4.13 -2.93 -16.82
CA ALA A 27 4.93 -1.72 -17.00
C ALA A 27 4.45 -0.57 -16.10
N TYR A 28 3.13 -0.34 -16.03
CA TYR A 28 2.56 0.66 -15.13
C TYR A 28 2.84 0.33 -13.66
N MET A 29 2.69 -0.93 -13.23
CA MET A 29 3.00 -1.31 -11.85
C MET A 29 4.49 -1.12 -11.53
N ALA A 30 5.39 -1.54 -12.41
CA ALA A 30 6.83 -1.38 -12.21
C ALA A 30 7.22 0.10 -12.14
N GLY A 31 6.69 0.94 -13.03
CA GLY A 31 6.89 2.39 -13.00
C GLY A 31 6.33 3.02 -11.72
N GLY A 32 5.16 2.58 -11.26
CA GLY A 32 4.58 3.01 -9.98
C GLY A 32 5.46 2.65 -8.80
N MET A 33 5.98 1.42 -8.74
CA MET A 33 6.88 0.98 -7.66
C MET A 33 8.23 1.72 -7.68
N PHE A 34 8.78 1.97 -8.87
CA PHE A 34 9.97 2.80 -9.04
C PHE A 34 9.78 4.20 -8.47
N LEU A 35 8.67 4.86 -8.80
CA LEU A 35 8.35 6.19 -8.27
C LEU A 35 8.03 6.16 -6.78
N PHE A 36 7.33 5.14 -6.27
CA PHE A 36 7.09 5.02 -4.83
C PHE A 36 8.39 4.88 -4.05
N ALA A 37 9.34 4.08 -4.53
CA ALA A 37 10.66 3.98 -3.91
C ALA A 37 11.41 5.33 -3.93
N ALA A 38 11.33 6.08 -5.03
CA ALA A 38 11.90 7.43 -5.10
C ALA A 38 11.23 8.38 -4.10
N VAL A 39 9.91 8.36 -3.99
CA VAL A 39 9.14 9.17 -3.02
C VAL A 39 9.51 8.81 -1.58
N ASP A 40 9.65 7.52 -1.26
CA ASP A 40 10.03 7.08 0.08
C ASP A 40 11.48 7.49 0.42
N THR A 41 12.36 7.49 -0.59
CA THR A 41 13.75 8.00 -0.47
C THR A 41 13.77 9.51 -0.24
N MET A 42 13.00 10.28 -1.03
CA MET A 42 12.83 11.72 -0.83
C MET A 42 12.26 12.02 0.56
N ALA A 43 11.25 11.26 1.00
CA ALA A 43 10.66 11.41 2.32
C ALA A 43 11.70 11.15 3.42
N LYS A 44 12.51 10.09 3.32
CA LYS A 44 13.60 9.83 4.26
C LYS A 44 14.61 10.98 4.28
N PHE A 45 15.06 11.45 3.13
CA PHE A 45 15.97 12.60 3.03
C PHE A 45 15.40 13.85 3.71
N LEU A 46 14.12 14.15 3.50
CA LEU A 46 13.45 15.29 4.11
C LEU A 46 13.31 15.17 5.63
N THR A 47 13.21 13.95 6.18
CA THR A 47 13.14 13.75 7.64
C THR A 47 14.43 14.04 8.38
N GLU A 48 15.54 14.28 7.69
CA GLU A 48 16.79 14.77 8.30
C GLU A 48 16.68 16.23 8.75
N THR A 49 15.81 17.02 8.11
CA THR A 49 15.67 18.46 8.35
C THR A 49 14.26 18.91 8.70
N LEU A 50 13.24 18.12 8.38
CA LEU A 50 11.84 18.43 8.59
C LEU A 50 11.18 17.39 9.47
N HIS A 51 10.16 17.82 10.21
CA HIS A 51 9.37 16.90 11.03
C HIS A 51 8.66 15.84 10.16
N PRO A 52 8.70 14.53 10.51
CA PRO A 52 8.12 13.47 9.69
C PRO A 52 6.65 13.67 9.30
N LEU A 53 5.81 14.21 10.19
CA LEU A 53 4.41 14.53 9.90
C LEU A 53 4.27 15.59 8.79
N GLN A 54 5.15 16.60 8.76
CA GLN A 54 5.20 17.63 7.72
C GLN A 54 5.58 16.99 6.37
N VAL A 55 6.51 16.05 6.37
CA VAL A 55 6.93 15.34 5.17
C VAL A 55 5.76 14.50 4.61
N VAL A 56 5.05 13.75 5.47
CA VAL A 56 3.86 12.96 5.06
C VAL A 56 2.77 13.87 4.51
N TRP A 57 2.52 15.01 5.16
CA TRP A 57 1.55 16.00 4.69
C TRP A 57 1.93 16.55 3.31
N SER A 58 3.19 16.94 3.11
CA SER A 58 3.69 17.45 1.82
C SER A 58 3.54 16.39 0.70
N ARG A 59 3.85 15.13 0.99
CA ARG A 59 3.59 14.01 0.07
C ARG A 59 2.13 13.91 -0.34
N GLN A 60 1.21 14.16 0.61
CA GLN A 60 -0.24 14.05 0.38
C GLN A 60 -0.80 15.16 -0.51
N LEU A 61 -0.12 16.32 -0.60
CA LEU A 61 -0.57 17.46 -1.41
C LEU A 61 -0.74 17.12 -2.90
N GLY A 62 0.09 16.24 -3.44
CA GLY A 62 -0.03 15.81 -4.84
C GLY A 62 -1.35 15.08 -5.09
N LEU A 63 -1.74 14.17 -4.20
CA LEU A 63 -3.02 13.45 -4.28
C LEU A 63 -4.19 14.39 -4.04
N LEU A 64 -4.06 15.31 -3.08
CA LEU A 64 -5.08 16.33 -2.78
C LEU A 64 -5.34 17.25 -3.98
N LEU A 65 -4.28 17.71 -4.64
CA LEU A 65 -4.40 18.50 -5.87
C LEU A 65 -5.13 17.71 -6.97
N GLY A 66 -4.77 16.44 -7.16
CA GLY A 66 -5.47 15.56 -8.11
C GLY A 66 -6.96 15.44 -7.81
N VAL A 67 -7.33 15.37 -6.53
CA VAL A 67 -8.74 15.34 -6.10
C VAL A 67 -9.44 16.67 -6.37
N PHE A 68 -8.80 17.81 -6.13
CA PHE A 68 -9.39 19.11 -6.47
C PHE A 68 -9.63 19.27 -7.97
N ILE A 69 -8.70 18.82 -8.81
CA ILE A 69 -8.89 18.78 -10.27
C ILE A 69 -10.07 17.86 -10.62
N LEU A 70 -10.16 16.68 -10.01
CA LEU A 70 -11.26 15.75 -10.23
C LEU A 70 -12.62 16.35 -9.85
N LEU A 71 -12.68 17.05 -8.70
CA LEU A 71 -13.88 17.76 -8.24
C LEU A 71 -14.27 18.91 -9.17
N ALA A 72 -13.29 19.63 -9.72
CA ALA A 72 -13.53 20.70 -10.69
C ALA A 72 -14.12 20.16 -12.01
N ILE A 73 -13.67 18.98 -12.46
CA ILE A 73 -14.14 18.38 -13.72
C ILE A 73 -15.47 17.63 -13.55
N LYS A 74 -15.62 16.82 -12.51
CA LYS A 74 -16.75 15.91 -12.30
C LYS A 74 -17.76 16.39 -11.24
N GLY A 75 -17.46 17.51 -10.57
CA GLY A 75 -18.31 18.06 -9.51
C GLY A 75 -18.28 17.23 -8.22
N THR A 76 -19.11 17.62 -7.27
CA THR A 76 -19.20 16.97 -5.94
C THR A 76 -19.79 15.56 -5.97
N SER A 77 -20.28 15.08 -7.12
CA SER A 77 -20.79 13.71 -7.30
C SER A 77 -19.73 12.65 -7.00
N VAL A 78 -18.43 13.00 -7.15
CA VAL A 78 -17.29 12.17 -6.78
C VAL A 78 -17.28 11.81 -5.28
N LEU A 79 -17.87 12.66 -4.43
CA LEU A 79 -17.95 12.43 -2.98
C LEU A 79 -19.22 11.68 -2.55
N ALA A 80 -20.06 11.29 -3.51
CA ALA A 80 -21.31 10.59 -3.19
C ALA A 80 -21.02 9.15 -2.73
N THR A 81 -21.28 8.86 -1.46
CA THR A 81 -21.17 7.54 -0.85
C THR A 81 -22.24 7.32 0.20
N LYS A 82 -22.72 6.08 0.30
CA LYS A 82 -23.60 5.64 1.40
C LYS A 82 -22.80 5.25 2.64
N ASN A 83 -21.50 5.03 2.51
CA ASN A 83 -20.62 4.46 3.55
C ASN A 83 -19.57 5.47 4.07
N LYS A 84 -19.99 6.71 4.37
CA LYS A 84 -19.10 7.80 4.81
C LYS A 84 -18.14 7.40 5.96
N LYS A 85 -18.68 6.68 6.97
CA LYS A 85 -17.88 6.24 8.12
C LYS A 85 -16.74 5.31 7.68
N LEU A 86 -17.00 4.33 6.80
CA LEU A 86 -15.97 3.42 6.29
C LEU A 86 -14.94 4.16 5.44
N GLN A 87 -15.35 5.15 4.62
CA GLN A 87 -14.43 5.97 3.84
C GLN A 87 -13.52 6.80 4.75
N ILE A 88 -14.05 7.42 5.81
CA ILE A 88 -13.28 8.19 6.79
C ILE A 88 -12.30 7.27 7.53
N THR A 89 -12.76 6.11 8.02
CA THR A 89 -11.89 5.12 8.69
C THR A 89 -10.76 4.67 7.76
N ARG A 90 -11.07 4.39 6.50
CA ARG A 90 -10.07 4.00 5.50
C ARG A 90 -9.03 5.10 5.26
N GLY A 91 -9.47 6.36 5.14
CA GLY A 91 -8.58 7.52 5.00
C GLY A 91 -7.69 7.72 6.23
N GLY A 92 -8.25 7.57 7.43
CA GLY A 92 -7.50 7.64 8.70
C GLY A 92 -6.46 6.53 8.81
N LEU A 93 -6.80 5.29 8.47
CA LEU A 93 -5.86 4.17 8.45
C LEU A 93 -4.74 4.39 7.43
N ALA A 94 -5.05 4.99 6.26
CA ALA A 94 -4.04 5.33 5.26
C ALA A 94 -3.05 6.38 5.79
N ALA A 95 -3.55 7.45 6.40
CA ALA A 95 -2.73 8.49 7.00
C ALA A 95 -1.87 7.93 8.16
N CYS A 96 -2.45 7.12 9.04
CA CYS A 96 -1.75 6.47 10.15
C CYS A 96 -0.63 5.55 9.63
N SER A 97 -0.92 4.68 8.66
CA SER A 97 0.06 3.79 8.05
C SER A 97 1.22 4.56 7.42
N ALA A 98 0.93 5.59 6.62
CA ALA A 98 1.96 6.40 5.98
C ALA A 98 2.82 7.16 7.01
N THR A 99 2.21 7.71 8.05
CA THR A 99 2.90 8.42 9.11
C THR A 99 3.86 7.51 9.87
N LEU A 100 3.37 6.36 10.32
CA LEU A 100 4.17 5.39 11.08
C LEU A 100 5.35 4.87 10.25
N PHE A 101 5.14 4.64 8.94
CA PHE A 101 6.20 4.22 8.04
C PHE A 101 7.27 5.31 7.88
N ILE A 102 6.87 6.57 7.62
CA ILE A 102 7.82 7.68 7.46
C ILE A 102 8.55 7.99 8.77
N VAL A 103 7.87 7.93 9.91
CA VAL A 103 8.54 8.05 11.22
C VAL A 103 9.56 6.92 11.40
N ALA A 104 9.24 5.69 11.02
CA ALA A 104 10.17 4.58 11.13
C ALA A 104 11.41 4.78 10.26
N VAL A 105 11.26 5.17 8.98
CA VAL A 105 12.40 5.34 8.06
C VAL A 105 13.32 6.51 8.42
N SER A 106 12.89 7.43 9.30
CA SER A 106 13.80 8.43 9.85
C SER A 106 14.83 7.86 10.84
N TYR A 107 14.58 6.64 11.35
CA TYR A 107 15.46 5.97 12.33
C TYR A 107 16.14 4.71 11.76
N VAL A 108 15.58 4.10 10.72
CA VAL A 108 16.09 2.82 10.16
C VAL A 108 16.41 2.95 8.68
N PRO A 109 17.29 2.08 8.12
CA PRO A 109 17.54 2.04 6.69
C PRO A 109 16.25 1.80 5.89
N LEU A 110 16.11 2.48 4.75
CA LEU A 110 14.91 2.39 3.92
C LEU A 110 14.62 0.96 3.47
N ALA A 111 15.67 0.23 3.04
CA ALA A 111 15.53 -1.13 2.56
C ALA A 111 14.99 -2.09 3.63
N ASP A 112 15.44 -1.93 4.90
CA ASP A 112 14.96 -2.75 6.03
C ASP A 112 13.48 -2.45 6.33
N ALA A 113 13.10 -1.16 6.35
CA ALA A 113 11.71 -0.76 6.54
C ALA A 113 10.80 -1.30 5.41
N VAL A 114 11.24 -1.21 4.15
CA VAL A 114 10.51 -1.78 3.00
C VAL A 114 10.39 -3.29 3.13
N ALA A 115 11.47 -4.02 3.47
CA ALA A 115 11.43 -5.47 3.66
C ALA A 115 10.41 -5.88 4.74
N VAL A 116 10.41 -5.21 5.88
CA VAL A 116 9.45 -5.47 6.97
C VAL A 116 8.01 -5.13 6.57
N SER A 117 7.80 -4.07 5.77
CA SER A 117 6.45 -3.68 5.31
C SER A 117 5.78 -4.77 4.47
N PHE A 118 6.55 -5.65 3.81
CA PHE A 118 6.02 -6.79 3.07
C PHE A 118 5.40 -7.90 3.94
N VAL A 119 5.37 -7.76 5.25
CA VAL A 119 4.50 -8.56 6.13
C VAL A 119 3.00 -8.24 5.89
N ALA A 120 2.67 -7.08 5.35
CA ALA A 120 1.29 -6.64 5.17
C ALA A 120 0.41 -7.64 4.38
N PRO A 121 0.83 -8.27 3.26
CA PRO A 121 0.01 -9.27 2.57
C PRO A 121 -0.37 -10.47 3.45
N PHE A 122 0.50 -10.86 4.37
CA PHE A 122 0.23 -11.96 5.31
C PHE A 122 -0.81 -11.53 6.35
N ILE A 123 -0.70 -10.30 6.88
CA ILE A 123 -1.69 -9.73 7.79
C ILE A 123 -3.05 -9.58 7.08
N VAL A 124 -3.08 -9.13 5.81
CA VAL A 124 -4.31 -9.08 5.00
C VAL A 124 -4.95 -10.46 4.89
N THR A 125 -4.15 -11.51 4.70
CA THR A 125 -4.65 -12.89 4.66
C THR A 125 -5.26 -13.32 5.99
N MET A 126 -4.58 -13.04 7.10
CA MET A 126 -5.07 -13.35 8.44
C MET A 126 -6.40 -12.61 8.72
N LEU A 127 -6.45 -11.31 8.43
CA LEU A 127 -7.67 -10.53 8.61
C LEU A 127 -8.80 -11.01 7.69
N GLY A 128 -8.49 -11.43 6.45
CA GLY A 128 -9.45 -12.05 5.55
C GLY A 128 -10.07 -13.31 6.15
N ALA A 129 -9.25 -14.19 6.74
CA ALA A 129 -9.71 -15.41 7.39
C ALA A 129 -10.57 -15.13 8.63
N PHE A 130 -10.10 -14.25 9.54
CA PHE A 130 -10.74 -14.06 10.85
C PHE A 130 -11.89 -13.04 10.80
N VAL A 131 -11.72 -11.93 10.06
CA VAL A 131 -12.71 -10.82 10.03
C VAL A 131 -13.75 -11.06 8.95
N LEU A 132 -13.31 -11.43 7.74
CA LEU A 132 -14.20 -11.68 6.60
C LEU A 132 -14.71 -13.12 6.58
N ARG A 133 -14.21 -14.00 7.46
CA ARG A 133 -14.54 -15.43 7.53
C ARG A 133 -14.33 -16.15 6.19
N GLU A 134 -13.33 -15.70 5.41
CA GLU A 134 -12.96 -16.34 4.16
C GLU A 134 -12.33 -17.72 4.43
N PRO A 135 -12.70 -18.76 3.69
CA PRO A 135 -12.09 -20.09 3.84
C PRO A 135 -10.64 -20.03 3.35
N VAL A 136 -9.69 -20.06 4.27
CA VAL A 136 -8.24 -20.05 4.00
C VAL A 136 -7.71 -21.47 4.13
N GLY A 137 -7.22 -22.02 3.02
CA GLY A 137 -6.65 -23.38 3.00
C GLY A 137 -5.30 -23.46 3.74
N ILE A 138 -4.96 -24.67 4.23
CA ILE A 138 -3.73 -24.92 5.01
C ILE A 138 -2.44 -24.40 4.34
N ARG A 139 -2.34 -24.48 3.02
CA ARG A 139 -1.16 -24.01 2.28
C ARG A 139 -0.96 -22.50 2.38
N ARG A 140 -2.05 -21.73 2.48
CA ARG A 140 -2.00 -20.29 2.67
C ARG A 140 -1.54 -19.94 4.09
N TRP A 141 -1.97 -20.74 5.09
CA TRP A 141 -1.48 -20.63 6.46
C TRP A 141 0.02 -20.94 6.58
N ILE A 142 0.51 -21.99 5.90
CA ILE A 142 1.95 -22.29 5.84
C ILE A 142 2.71 -21.11 5.23
N ALA A 143 2.24 -20.53 4.13
CA ALA A 143 2.85 -19.37 3.51
C ALA A 143 2.89 -18.16 4.45
N VAL A 144 1.79 -17.88 5.17
CA VAL A 144 1.73 -16.81 6.20
C VAL A 144 2.78 -17.04 7.27
N THR A 145 2.89 -18.25 7.80
CA THR A 145 3.86 -18.58 8.85
C THR A 145 5.30 -18.41 8.36
N ILE A 146 5.64 -18.92 7.16
CA ILE A 146 6.99 -18.80 6.59
C ILE A 146 7.32 -17.31 6.32
N GLY A 147 6.39 -16.53 5.77
CA GLY A 147 6.59 -15.10 5.54
C GLY A 147 6.78 -14.32 6.84
N PHE A 148 6.06 -14.68 7.90
CA PHE A 148 6.25 -14.10 9.23
C PHE A 148 7.62 -14.45 9.81
N VAL A 149 8.10 -15.69 9.67
CA VAL A 149 9.47 -16.07 10.04
C VAL A 149 10.50 -15.25 9.26
N GLY A 150 10.29 -15.04 7.95
CA GLY A 150 11.14 -14.14 7.15
C GLY A 150 11.19 -12.72 7.73
N THR A 151 10.07 -12.18 8.17
CA THR A 151 10.02 -10.87 8.84
C THR A 151 10.79 -10.86 10.15
N LEU A 152 10.67 -11.92 10.98
CA LEU A 152 11.44 -12.05 12.23
C LEU A 152 12.94 -12.13 11.96
N ILE A 153 13.37 -12.77 10.87
CA ILE A 153 14.78 -12.81 10.45
C ILE A 153 15.30 -11.41 10.08
N VAL A 154 14.48 -10.56 9.47
CA VAL A 154 14.85 -9.16 9.22
C VAL A 154 14.91 -8.37 10.52
N ILE A 155 13.90 -8.46 11.38
CA ILE A 155 13.79 -7.66 12.60
C ILE A 155 14.79 -8.08 13.68
N ARG A 156 15.09 -9.36 13.80
CA ARG A 156 15.99 -9.94 14.83
C ARG A 156 15.69 -9.41 16.24
N PRO A 157 14.48 -9.62 16.76
CA PRO A 157 14.08 -9.06 18.05
C PRO A 157 15.00 -9.54 19.17
N GLY A 158 15.41 -8.64 20.06
CA GLY A 158 16.26 -8.93 21.19
C GLY A 158 17.77 -8.97 20.92
N MET A 159 18.22 -8.87 19.66
CA MET A 159 19.66 -8.85 19.33
C MET A 159 20.26 -7.43 19.32
N GLY A 160 19.47 -6.40 19.52
CA GLY A 160 19.94 -5.00 19.53
C GLY A 160 20.46 -4.48 18.17
N VAL A 161 20.28 -5.24 17.10
CA VAL A 161 20.85 -4.96 15.79
C VAL A 161 20.04 -3.91 15.04
N ILE A 162 18.70 -3.91 15.21
CA ILE A 162 17.81 -2.97 14.53
C ILE A 162 17.13 -2.06 15.54
N HIS A 163 17.04 -0.78 15.19
CA HIS A 163 16.40 0.23 16.02
C HIS A 163 14.94 -0.14 16.33
N PRO A 164 14.44 0.05 17.60
CA PRO A 164 13.06 -0.29 17.97
C PRO A 164 11.97 0.34 17.09
N ALA A 165 12.29 1.43 16.40
CA ALA A 165 11.38 2.09 15.45
C ALA A 165 10.90 1.17 14.31
N VAL A 166 11.56 0.04 14.06
CA VAL A 166 11.06 -0.97 13.11
C VAL A 166 9.70 -1.52 13.51
N MET A 167 9.36 -1.52 14.80
CA MET A 167 8.02 -1.89 15.29
C MET A 167 6.92 -0.96 14.75
N LEU A 168 7.25 0.32 14.47
CA LEU A 168 6.32 1.25 13.82
C LEU A 168 5.98 0.78 12.40
N VAL A 169 6.92 0.14 11.69
CA VAL A 169 6.64 -0.45 10.38
C VAL A 169 5.64 -1.60 10.48
N LEU A 170 5.74 -2.44 11.51
CA LEU A 170 4.75 -3.50 11.75
C LEU A 170 3.37 -2.93 12.03
N VAL A 171 3.26 -1.89 12.87
CA VAL A 171 1.99 -1.22 13.13
C VAL A 171 1.46 -0.53 11.85
N ALA A 172 2.34 0.08 11.06
CA ALA A 172 1.99 0.62 9.75
C ALA A 172 1.41 -0.46 8.81
N ALA A 173 2.03 -1.65 8.79
CA ALA A 173 1.56 -2.79 8.00
C ALA A 173 0.20 -3.30 8.47
N ILE A 174 -0.07 -3.29 9.78
CA ILE A 174 -1.40 -3.62 10.34
C ILE A 174 -2.44 -2.59 9.90
N CYS A 175 -2.15 -1.29 10.02
CA CYS A 175 -3.03 -0.21 9.55
C CYS A 175 -3.30 -0.34 8.04
N PHE A 176 -2.27 -0.65 7.26
CA PHE A 176 -2.40 -0.91 5.83
C PHE A 176 -3.31 -2.10 5.54
N ALA A 177 -3.13 -3.21 6.26
CA ALA A 177 -3.94 -4.41 6.09
C ALA A 177 -5.42 -4.17 6.46
N LEU A 178 -5.69 -3.46 7.57
CA LEU A 178 -7.03 -3.04 7.96
C LEU A 178 -7.66 -2.14 6.89
N ARG A 179 -6.91 -1.19 6.34
CA ARG A 179 -7.34 -0.36 5.21
C ARG A 179 -7.74 -1.22 4.00
N GLN A 180 -7.02 -2.28 3.71
CA GLN A 180 -7.34 -3.20 2.61
C GLN A 180 -8.64 -3.97 2.87
N VAL A 181 -8.88 -4.41 4.11
CA VAL A 181 -10.15 -5.04 4.50
C VAL A 181 -11.32 -4.07 4.32
N VAL A 182 -11.20 -2.84 4.83
CA VAL A 182 -12.23 -1.80 4.63
C VAL A 182 -12.45 -1.53 3.14
N SER A 183 -11.39 -1.51 2.33
CA SER A 183 -11.48 -1.33 0.88
C SER A 183 -12.29 -2.44 0.20
N ARG A 184 -12.19 -3.69 0.68
CA ARG A 184 -13.00 -4.81 0.15
C ARG A 184 -14.49 -4.62 0.42
N TYR A 185 -14.86 -4.11 1.61
CA TYR A 185 -16.27 -3.78 1.90
C TYR A 185 -16.79 -2.66 1.01
N LEU A 186 -15.96 -1.67 0.68
CA LEU A 186 -16.34 -0.53 -0.14
C LEU A 186 -16.39 -0.85 -1.65
N ALA A 187 -15.64 -1.85 -2.12
CA ALA A 187 -15.51 -2.17 -3.54
C ALA A 187 -16.83 -2.57 -4.21
N GLY A 188 -17.81 -3.06 -3.44
CA GLY A 188 -19.15 -3.40 -3.94
C GLY A 188 -20.13 -2.24 -4.01
N SER A 189 -19.81 -1.10 -3.37
CA SER A 189 -20.77 0.02 -3.19
C SER A 189 -20.28 1.36 -3.72
N ASP A 190 -18.99 1.60 -3.72
CA ASP A 190 -18.40 2.89 -4.02
C ASP A 190 -17.44 2.84 -5.22
N ARG A 191 -17.37 3.97 -5.94
CA ARG A 191 -16.40 4.11 -7.04
C ARG A 191 -14.99 4.30 -6.50
N THR A 192 -13.98 3.82 -7.26
CA THR A 192 -12.56 4.01 -6.91
C THR A 192 -12.20 5.48 -6.72
N GLU A 193 -12.75 6.36 -7.57
CA GLU A 193 -12.56 7.82 -7.49
C GLU A 193 -13.03 8.39 -6.15
N THR A 194 -14.18 7.95 -5.66
CA THR A 194 -14.72 8.33 -4.35
C THR A 194 -13.77 7.93 -3.22
N THR A 195 -13.26 6.71 -3.30
CA THR A 195 -12.35 6.18 -2.30
C THR A 195 -11.01 6.92 -2.28
N VAL A 196 -10.46 7.26 -3.45
CA VAL A 196 -9.26 8.08 -3.57
C VAL A 196 -9.50 9.49 -3.02
N ALA A 197 -10.64 10.11 -3.36
CA ALA A 197 -11.00 11.45 -2.88
C ALA A 197 -11.11 11.50 -1.35
N TYR A 198 -11.82 10.56 -0.74
CA TYR A 198 -11.91 10.50 0.73
C TYR A 198 -10.55 10.26 1.38
N THR A 199 -9.70 9.39 0.80
CA THR A 199 -8.36 9.15 1.33
C THR A 199 -7.51 10.42 1.33
N ALA A 200 -7.54 11.18 0.22
CA ALA A 200 -6.81 12.43 0.11
C ALA A 200 -7.33 13.48 1.08
N LEU A 201 -8.65 13.69 1.11
CA LEU A 201 -9.27 14.72 1.97
C LEU A 201 -9.10 14.41 3.45
N VAL A 202 -9.43 13.19 3.88
CA VAL A 202 -9.32 12.77 5.29
C VAL A 202 -7.86 12.75 5.74
N GLY A 203 -6.97 12.18 4.92
CA GLY A 203 -5.54 12.13 5.23
C GLY A 203 -4.95 13.54 5.36
N SER A 204 -5.22 14.43 4.40
CA SER A 204 -4.76 15.81 4.46
C SER A 204 -5.34 16.56 5.66
N PHE A 205 -6.62 16.38 5.97
CA PHE A 205 -7.26 17.01 7.13
C PHE A 205 -6.59 16.59 8.44
N ILE A 206 -6.44 15.27 8.67
CA ILE A 206 -5.82 14.73 9.89
C ILE A 206 -4.37 15.23 10.03
N LEU A 207 -3.61 15.20 8.95
CA LEU A 207 -2.21 15.61 8.96
C LEU A 207 -2.02 17.13 9.09
N THR A 208 -3.02 17.94 8.74
CA THR A 208 -2.96 19.41 8.88
C THR A 208 -3.12 19.83 10.34
N ILE A 209 -3.84 19.07 11.18
CA ILE A 209 -4.09 19.42 12.58
C ILE A 209 -2.81 19.68 13.39
N PRO A 210 -1.79 18.79 13.36
CA PRO A 210 -0.56 19.00 14.13
C PRO A 210 0.41 20.02 13.51
N LEU A 211 0.25 20.39 12.23
CA LEU A 211 1.22 21.25 11.54
C LEU A 211 1.55 22.57 12.22
N PRO A 212 0.57 23.35 12.74
CA PRO A 212 0.88 24.63 13.39
C PRO A 212 1.86 24.51 14.57
N PHE A 213 1.92 23.33 15.20
CA PHE A 213 2.75 23.07 16.38
C PHE A 213 4.13 22.50 16.04
N ILE A 214 4.28 21.93 14.83
CA ILE A 214 5.50 21.20 14.43
C ILE A 214 6.14 21.77 13.16
N TRP A 215 5.57 22.85 12.61
CA TRP A 215 6.01 23.41 11.35
C TRP A 215 7.47 23.86 11.42
N GLN A 216 8.27 23.35 10.51
CA GLN A 216 9.66 23.74 10.30
C GLN A 216 9.77 24.37 8.90
N TRP A 217 10.35 25.57 8.84
CA TRP A 217 10.56 26.21 7.54
C TRP A 217 11.61 25.45 6.74
N PRO A 218 11.27 25.01 5.51
CA PRO A 218 12.25 24.34 4.67
C PRO A 218 13.46 25.23 4.41
N THR A 219 14.66 24.68 4.59
CA THR A 219 15.88 25.39 4.22
C THR A 219 15.94 25.57 2.71
N PRO A 220 16.28 26.79 2.20
CA PRO A 220 16.43 27.02 0.77
C PRO A 220 17.43 26.06 0.13
N GLY A 221 17.17 25.67 -1.11
CA GLY A 221 18.03 24.75 -1.85
C GLY A 221 17.44 23.35 -2.02
N PRO A 222 18.22 22.27 -1.81
CA PRO A 222 17.79 20.90 -2.13
C PRO A 222 16.49 20.48 -1.45
N VAL A 223 16.26 20.89 -0.21
CA VAL A 223 15.05 20.54 0.56
C VAL A 223 13.78 21.03 -0.13
N VAL A 224 13.77 22.28 -0.58
CA VAL A 224 12.61 22.86 -1.30
C VAL A 224 12.37 22.14 -2.62
N VAL A 225 13.45 21.89 -3.37
CA VAL A 225 13.34 21.16 -4.65
C VAL A 225 12.75 19.77 -4.44
N VAL A 226 13.25 19.03 -3.45
CA VAL A 226 12.76 17.66 -3.14
C VAL A 226 11.29 17.70 -2.70
N LEU A 227 10.87 18.68 -1.88
CA LEU A 227 9.46 18.86 -1.50
C LEU A 227 8.56 19.09 -2.71
N LEU A 228 8.97 19.97 -3.64
CA LEU A 228 8.20 20.29 -4.84
C LEU A 228 8.09 19.11 -5.80
N VAL A 229 9.13 18.28 -5.88
CA VAL A 229 9.17 17.09 -6.75
C VAL A 229 8.43 15.90 -6.13
N MET A 230 8.50 15.74 -4.80
CA MET A 230 7.94 14.59 -4.10
C MET A 230 6.42 14.47 -4.29
N ALA A 231 5.68 15.58 -4.17
CA ALA A 231 4.22 15.57 -4.26
C ALA A 231 3.69 15.12 -5.64
N PRO A 232 4.16 15.68 -6.79
CA PRO A 232 3.73 15.19 -8.09
C PRO A 232 4.23 13.76 -8.38
N CYS A 233 5.42 13.38 -7.93
CA CYS A 233 5.90 12.00 -8.06
C CYS A 233 5.01 11.01 -7.30
N ALA A 234 4.57 11.36 -6.10
CA ALA A 234 3.65 10.52 -5.31
C ALA A 234 2.28 10.38 -6.02
N ALA A 235 1.74 11.46 -6.55
CA ALA A 235 0.49 11.42 -7.32
C ALA A 235 0.63 10.58 -8.59
N LEU A 236 1.73 10.72 -9.33
CA LEU A 236 2.00 9.95 -10.53
C LEU A 236 2.19 8.45 -10.20
N ALA A 237 2.89 8.12 -9.14
CA ALA A 237 3.06 6.74 -8.68
C ALA A 237 1.70 6.08 -8.40
N GLU A 238 0.81 6.75 -7.66
CA GLU A 238 -0.53 6.27 -7.37
C GLU A 238 -1.37 6.10 -8.65
N LEU A 239 -1.31 7.07 -9.58
CA LEU A 239 -1.99 6.99 -10.87
C LEU A 239 -1.52 5.79 -11.69
N LEU A 240 -0.21 5.52 -11.74
CA LEU A 240 0.34 4.36 -12.45
C LEU A 240 -0.15 3.05 -11.84
N VAL A 241 -0.21 2.93 -10.52
CA VAL A 241 -0.74 1.75 -9.83
C VAL A 241 -2.23 1.56 -10.13
N ILE A 242 -3.03 2.63 -10.07
CA ILE A 242 -4.45 2.57 -10.43
C ILE A 242 -4.62 2.13 -11.89
N LYS A 243 -3.89 2.74 -12.82
CA LYS A 243 -3.91 2.38 -14.24
C LYS A 243 -3.50 0.94 -14.50
N SER A 244 -2.48 0.45 -13.78
CA SER A 244 -2.08 -0.96 -13.83
C SER A 244 -3.24 -1.90 -13.50
N LEU A 245 -3.98 -1.59 -12.44
CA LEU A 245 -5.13 -2.39 -12.00
C LEU A 245 -6.37 -2.26 -12.90
N GLU A 246 -6.50 -1.14 -13.63
CA GLU A 246 -7.56 -0.96 -14.63
C GLU A 246 -7.33 -1.78 -15.91
N VAL A 247 -6.06 -1.88 -16.37
CA VAL A 247 -5.73 -2.54 -17.64
C VAL A 247 -5.31 -4.00 -17.49
N SER A 248 -5.05 -4.46 -16.27
CA SER A 248 -4.60 -5.83 -16.00
C SER A 248 -5.26 -6.41 -14.74
N GLN A 249 -5.32 -7.72 -14.67
CA GLN A 249 -5.80 -8.40 -13.46
C GLN A 249 -4.83 -8.18 -12.29
N ALA A 250 -5.36 -7.87 -11.11
CA ALA A 250 -4.56 -7.68 -9.89
C ALA A 250 -3.59 -8.83 -9.62
N VAL A 251 -4.02 -10.07 -9.88
CA VAL A 251 -3.19 -11.28 -9.72
C VAL A 251 -1.97 -11.29 -10.65
N VAL A 252 -2.04 -10.63 -11.83
CA VAL A 252 -0.91 -10.54 -12.76
C VAL A 252 0.13 -9.53 -12.29
N VAL A 253 -0.33 -8.38 -11.79
CA VAL A 253 0.55 -7.25 -11.44
C VAL A 253 1.01 -7.27 -9.98
N ALA A 254 0.33 -8.00 -9.08
CA ALA A 254 0.68 -8.05 -7.67
C ALA A 254 2.14 -8.52 -7.39
N PRO A 255 2.71 -9.52 -8.10
CA PRO A 255 4.12 -9.87 -7.91
C PRO A 255 5.09 -8.74 -8.22
N VAL A 256 4.71 -7.83 -9.13
CA VAL A 256 5.55 -6.69 -9.52
C VAL A 256 5.70 -5.68 -8.37
N GLN A 257 4.78 -5.66 -7.42
CA GLN A 257 4.89 -4.80 -6.22
C GLN A 257 6.13 -5.11 -5.40
N TYR A 258 6.61 -6.37 -5.40
CA TYR A 258 7.85 -6.73 -4.72
C TYR A 258 9.11 -6.06 -5.33
N SER A 259 9.00 -5.51 -6.56
CA SER A 259 10.08 -4.70 -7.14
C SER A 259 10.37 -3.42 -6.32
N LEU A 260 9.43 -2.98 -5.46
CA LEU A 260 9.66 -1.88 -4.52
C LEU A 260 10.89 -2.14 -3.64
N LEU A 261 11.14 -3.41 -3.24
CA LEU A 261 12.33 -3.77 -2.47
C LEU A 261 13.62 -3.54 -3.28
N ILE A 262 13.61 -3.90 -4.57
CA ILE A 262 14.75 -3.70 -5.46
C ILE A 262 15.05 -2.20 -5.61
N TRP A 263 14.03 -1.41 -5.93
CA TRP A 263 14.14 0.04 -6.09
C TRP A 263 14.50 0.73 -4.79
N GLY A 264 13.86 0.34 -3.66
CA GLY A 264 14.17 0.87 -2.34
C GLY A 264 15.60 0.59 -1.88
N THR A 265 16.12 -0.61 -2.17
CA THR A 265 17.52 -0.94 -1.92
C THR A 265 18.46 -0.12 -2.80
N MET A 266 18.17 -0.01 -4.10
CA MET A 266 18.97 0.76 -5.04
C MET A 266 19.05 2.24 -4.62
N TYR A 267 17.93 2.87 -4.34
CA TYR A 267 17.91 4.26 -3.88
C TYR A 267 18.53 4.44 -2.50
N GLY A 268 18.30 3.49 -1.58
CA GLY A 268 18.92 3.49 -0.26
C GLY A 268 20.45 3.48 -0.33
N TYR A 269 21.00 2.70 -1.26
CA TYR A 269 22.44 2.69 -1.51
C TYR A 269 22.94 3.97 -2.21
N LEU A 270 22.26 4.42 -3.27
CA LEU A 270 22.70 5.58 -4.06
C LEU A 270 22.63 6.89 -3.27
N VAL A 271 21.67 7.06 -2.39
CA VAL A 271 21.43 8.32 -1.67
C VAL A 271 22.05 8.31 -0.28
N PHE A 272 21.99 7.19 0.44
CA PHE A 272 22.42 7.10 1.83
C PHE A 272 23.64 6.20 2.03
N GLY A 273 24.13 5.51 1.01
CA GLY A 273 25.25 4.56 1.13
C GLY A 273 24.93 3.28 1.91
N HIS A 274 23.66 3.04 2.25
CA HIS A 274 23.25 1.91 3.07
C HIS A 274 22.81 0.72 2.21
N LEU A 275 23.51 -0.40 2.33
CA LEU A 275 23.05 -1.68 1.82
C LEU A 275 22.41 -2.51 2.94
N PRO A 276 21.37 -3.30 2.64
CA PRO A 276 20.85 -4.28 3.58
C PRO A 276 21.95 -5.26 3.99
N ASP A 277 21.93 -5.69 5.24
CA ASP A 277 22.82 -6.73 5.71
C ASP A 277 22.40 -8.12 5.19
N PHE A 278 23.25 -9.11 5.41
CA PHE A 278 23.04 -10.49 4.94
C PHE A 278 21.70 -11.08 5.41
N TRP A 279 21.31 -10.85 6.66
CA TRP A 279 20.07 -11.37 7.22
C TRP A 279 18.83 -10.68 6.65
N THR A 280 18.93 -9.39 6.37
CA THR A 280 17.87 -8.66 5.67
C THR A 280 17.64 -9.24 4.28
N TRP A 281 18.71 -9.60 3.54
CA TRP A 281 18.59 -10.26 2.25
C TRP A 281 17.91 -11.63 2.36
N ILE A 282 18.30 -12.46 3.35
CA ILE A 282 17.66 -13.77 3.59
C ILE A 282 16.18 -13.60 3.90
N GLY A 283 15.85 -12.74 4.87
CA GLY A 283 14.45 -12.52 5.26
C GLY A 283 13.61 -11.95 4.11
N ALA A 284 14.15 -10.99 3.36
CA ALA A 284 13.50 -10.43 2.18
C ALA A 284 13.23 -11.49 1.10
N LEU A 285 14.20 -12.36 0.83
CA LEU A 285 14.07 -13.47 -0.13
C LEU A 285 12.94 -14.43 0.30
N ILE A 286 12.88 -14.79 1.58
CA ILE A 286 11.81 -15.64 2.13
C ILE A 286 10.45 -14.96 1.96
N ILE A 287 10.32 -13.69 2.33
CA ILE A 287 9.07 -12.92 2.24
C ILE A 287 8.59 -12.85 0.79
N VAL A 288 9.48 -12.43 -0.14
CA VAL A 288 9.15 -12.28 -1.56
C VAL A 288 8.77 -13.64 -2.18
N SER A 289 9.57 -14.69 -1.94
CA SER A 289 9.30 -16.03 -2.47
C SER A 289 7.95 -16.56 -1.99
N THR A 290 7.64 -16.37 -0.71
CA THR A 290 6.38 -16.83 -0.11
C THR A 290 5.20 -16.02 -0.62
N GLY A 291 5.36 -14.71 -0.79
CA GLY A 291 4.35 -13.84 -1.38
C GLY A 291 4.03 -14.21 -2.84
N VAL A 292 5.06 -14.40 -3.65
CA VAL A 292 4.92 -14.82 -5.06
C VAL A 292 4.26 -16.21 -5.15
N TYR A 293 4.67 -17.16 -4.29
CA TYR A 293 4.02 -18.48 -4.21
C TYR A 293 2.52 -18.36 -3.90
N THR A 294 2.15 -17.55 -2.91
CA THR A 294 0.75 -17.34 -2.52
C THR A 294 -0.08 -16.80 -3.69
N LEU A 295 0.44 -15.78 -4.38
CA LEU A 295 -0.20 -15.17 -5.55
C LEU A 295 -0.34 -16.16 -6.72
N HIS A 296 0.73 -16.95 -7.02
CA HIS A 296 0.66 -17.96 -8.06
C HIS A 296 -0.43 -19.00 -7.78
N ARG A 297 -0.52 -19.46 -6.54
CA ARG A 297 -1.52 -20.44 -6.14
C ARG A 297 -2.94 -19.89 -6.21
N GLU A 298 -3.18 -18.64 -5.81
CA GLU A 298 -4.50 -18.01 -5.97
C GLU A 298 -4.95 -18.01 -7.44
N ARG A 299 -4.01 -17.77 -8.38
CA ARG A 299 -4.29 -17.88 -9.84
C ARG A 299 -4.77 -19.26 -10.22
N VAL A 300 -4.08 -20.30 -9.76
CA VAL A 300 -4.41 -21.70 -10.12
C VAL A 300 -5.78 -22.08 -9.58
N VAL A 301 -6.08 -21.76 -8.31
CA VAL A 301 -7.37 -22.08 -7.68
C VAL A 301 -8.52 -21.33 -8.36
N THR A 302 -8.34 -20.03 -8.65
CA THR A 302 -9.37 -19.23 -9.32
C THR A 302 -9.65 -19.73 -10.75
N ARG A 303 -8.63 -20.16 -11.48
CA ARG A 303 -8.80 -20.74 -12.82
C ARG A 303 -9.58 -22.06 -12.77
N ARG A 304 -9.27 -22.95 -11.83
CA ARG A 304 -9.99 -24.22 -11.65
C ARG A 304 -11.46 -24.01 -11.33
N ARG A 305 -11.79 -23.12 -10.38
CA ARG A 305 -13.18 -22.79 -10.04
C ARG A 305 -13.97 -22.22 -11.24
N LYS A 306 -13.33 -21.39 -12.08
CA LYS A 306 -13.97 -20.86 -13.30
C LYS A 306 -14.23 -21.94 -14.33
N ALA A 307 -13.33 -22.90 -14.51
CA ALA A 307 -13.53 -24.03 -15.42
C ALA A 307 -14.69 -24.93 -14.93
N GLU A 308 -14.71 -25.27 -13.63
CA GLU A 308 -15.79 -26.08 -13.03
C GLU A 308 -17.18 -25.41 -13.14
N THR A 309 -17.25 -24.06 -13.16
CA THR A 309 -18.51 -23.32 -13.30
C THR A 309 -18.93 -23.15 -14.77
N GLN A 310 -18.03 -23.35 -15.73
CA GLN A 310 -18.34 -23.34 -17.16
C GLN A 310 -18.79 -24.72 -17.70
N ASP A 311 -18.37 -25.77 -17.01
CA ASP A 311 -18.71 -27.18 -17.38
C ASP A 311 -19.99 -27.67 -16.68
N ALA A 312 -20.58 -26.88 -15.75
CA ALA A 312 -21.82 -27.15 -15.03
C ALA A 312 -22.99 -26.32 -15.57
#